data_4521308ab127c1b1a8f24e3ec7ddaa49
#
_entry.id   4521308ab127c1b1a8f24e3ec7ddaa49
#
_cell.length_a   1.000
_cell.length_b   1.000
_cell.length_c   1.000
_cell.angle_alpha   90.00
_cell.angle_beta   90.00
_cell.angle_gamma   90.00
#
_symmetry.space_group_name_H-M   'P 1'
#
loop_
_entity.id
_entity.type
_entity.pdbx_description
1 polymer ?
#
loop_
_entity_poly.entity_id
_entity_poly.type
_entity_poly.pdbx_seq_one_letter_code
_entity_poly.pdbx_strand_id
1 'polypeptide(L)'
;MQILNLGIYLQRKQLHQKNQYVYEDDGKRAHIYFLNESKWAEFLEKEKLLDSFVSEIHKKFMHFSIYDFLNAYRGNNCQSESLKELMKKLVDSGVLSKPETADVPYSKNSRNALNDIHTFIKDSEGRMYIPGSSLKGAFRTAIIATMIRKDRRRYEKCWNEIFNITKRNYHLKRNIGNVLDKLEKEVFIPQGTDGKRNMVNSCLRGLTVGDSTAATLPGLIVQKADLGETEERPHTISLWRECMAPGDTVTFKLGIDSVEMKALGISDAKGLIQCLQDFVDFQCDLLWQSFGDTNEIQEMQHTDLLLGGGSGFLSKTVIYALAPDVQSGLDVVKRMMAEQFKRGHHDQGEHISPHTLKLAKRGNSYQVMGMCKLEMEEELC
;
A
#
# COMPACT_ATOMS: atom_id res chain seq x y z
N MET A 1 -16.24 12.50 -3.12
CA MET A 1 -15.49 11.65 -4.05
C MET A 1 -15.51 10.23 -3.52
N GLN A 2 -15.99 9.32 -4.31
CA GLN A 2 -15.91 7.89 -4.02
C GLN A 2 -14.64 7.30 -4.64
N ILE A 3 -14.03 6.37 -3.94
CA ILE A 3 -12.95 5.55 -4.45
C ILE A 3 -13.41 4.10 -4.43
N LEU A 4 -13.60 3.53 -5.61
CA LEU A 4 -13.76 2.10 -5.78
C LEU A 4 -12.38 1.46 -5.68
N ASN A 5 -12.15 0.69 -4.64
CA ASN A 5 -10.88 0.00 -4.46
C ASN A 5 -10.79 -1.19 -5.41
N LEU A 6 -9.87 -1.14 -6.35
CA LEU A 6 -9.51 -2.25 -7.21
C LEU A 6 -8.26 -2.98 -6.70
N GLY A 7 -7.59 -2.46 -5.65
CA GLY A 7 -6.31 -2.95 -5.19
C GLY A 7 -6.03 -2.69 -3.70
N ILE A 8 -4.79 -2.84 -3.30
CA ILE A 8 -4.33 -3.07 -1.94
C ILE A 8 -3.68 -1.84 -1.33
N TYR A 9 -4.20 -1.34 -0.21
CA TYR A 9 -3.62 -0.25 0.58
C TYR A 9 -2.97 -0.74 1.87
N LEU A 10 -1.85 -0.12 2.30
CA LEU A 10 -1.05 -0.57 3.42
C LEU A 10 -0.69 0.53 4.42
N GLN A 11 -0.68 0.14 5.69
CA GLN A 11 0.05 0.82 6.75
C GLN A 11 1.15 -0.08 7.35
N ARG A 12 2.11 0.54 8.06
CA ARG A 12 3.34 -0.07 8.57
C ARG A 12 3.18 -0.90 9.84
N LYS A 13 2.01 -1.36 10.25
CA LYS A 13 1.92 -2.23 11.41
C LYS A 13 2.16 -3.67 10.95
N GLN A 14 3.29 -4.24 11.35
CA GLN A 14 3.63 -5.62 11.09
C GLN A 14 3.05 -6.46 12.22
N LEU A 15 2.24 -7.46 11.90
CA LEU A 15 1.81 -8.44 12.88
C LEU A 15 2.91 -9.49 13.05
N HIS A 16 3.32 -9.69 14.29
CA HIS A 16 4.21 -10.78 14.61
C HIS A 16 3.50 -12.12 14.46
N GLN A 17 4.27 -13.14 14.10
CA GLN A 17 3.76 -14.46 13.79
C GLN A 17 2.93 -15.03 14.92
N LYS A 18 1.77 -15.62 14.60
CA LYS A 18 1.01 -16.59 15.42
C LYS A 18 0.49 -16.13 16.78
N ASN A 19 0.96 -15.03 17.33
CA ASN A 19 0.54 -14.53 18.64
C ASN A 19 -0.51 -13.40 18.55
N GLN A 20 -0.84 -12.94 17.36
CA GLN A 20 -1.76 -11.83 17.14
C GLN A 20 -2.89 -12.17 16.17
N TYR A 21 -2.93 -13.39 15.65
CA TYR A 21 -4.04 -13.87 14.82
C TYR A 21 -4.28 -15.36 15.03
N VAL A 22 -5.50 -15.80 14.75
CA VAL A 22 -5.89 -17.20 14.66
C VAL A 22 -5.99 -17.59 13.20
N TYR A 23 -5.39 -18.71 12.83
CA TYR A 23 -5.45 -19.27 11.49
C TYR A 23 -6.30 -20.54 11.52
N GLU A 24 -7.35 -20.58 10.72
CA GLU A 24 -8.21 -21.74 10.50
C GLU A 24 -8.20 -22.09 9.00
N ASP A 25 -8.02 -23.36 8.68
CA ASP A 25 -8.01 -23.85 7.30
C ASP A 25 -9.19 -24.82 7.12
N ASP A 26 -10.09 -24.52 6.19
CA ASP A 26 -11.25 -25.35 5.86
C ASP A 26 -10.97 -26.37 4.73
N GLY A 27 -9.71 -26.47 4.29
CA GLY A 27 -9.25 -27.33 3.21
C GLY A 27 -9.35 -26.71 1.81
N LYS A 28 -10.02 -25.57 1.68
CA LYS A 28 -10.10 -24.79 0.43
C LYS A 28 -9.47 -23.40 0.60
N ARG A 29 -9.74 -22.76 1.74
CA ARG A 29 -9.29 -21.42 2.07
C ARG A 29 -8.88 -21.34 3.52
N ALA A 30 -8.01 -20.41 3.82
CA ALA A 30 -7.69 -20.05 5.19
C ALA A 30 -8.57 -18.90 5.66
N HIS A 31 -8.94 -18.94 6.92
CA HIS A 31 -9.62 -17.88 7.62
C HIS A 31 -8.71 -17.31 8.70
N ILE A 32 -8.52 -15.99 8.68
CA ILE A 32 -7.67 -15.27 9.61
C ILE A 32 -8.55 -14.42 10.52
N TYR A 33 -8.37 -14.57 11.82
CA TYR A 33 -9.04 -13.81 12.85
C TYR A 33 -7.99 -13.03 13.63
N PHE A 34 -8.02 -11.71 13.57
CA PHE A 34 -7.08 -10.89 14.33
C PHE A 34 -7.52 -10.76 15.78
N LEU A 35 -6.57 -10.76 16.71
CA LEU A 35 -6.84 -10.55 18.13
C LEU A 35 -7.03 -9.06 18.42
N ASN A 36 -8.06 -8.75 19.22
CA ASN A 36 -8.08 -7.52 19.98
C ASN A 36 -7.26 -7.72 21.24
N GLU A 37 -6.07 -7.14 21.31
CA GLU A 37 -5.08 -7.40 22.35
C GLU A 37 -5.64 -7.15 23.76
N SER A 38 -6.41 -6.06 23.96
CA SER A 38 -6.99 -5.73 25.27
C SER A 38 -8.04 -6.75 25.68
N LYS A 39 -8.99 -7.05 24.79
CA LYS A 39 -10.05 -8.02 25.07
C LYS A 39 -9.53 -9.47 25.18
N TRP A 40 -8.45 -9.77 24.46
CA TRP A 40 -7.76 -11.06 24.60
C TRP A 40 -7.14 -11.21 25.99
N ALA A 41 -6.45 -10.17 26.47
CA ALA A 41 -5.90 -10.18 27.82
C ALA A 41 -7.00 -10.33 28.88
N GLU A 42 -8.11 -9.56 28.77
CA GLU A 42 -9.29 -9.69 29.65
C GLU A 42 -9.89 -11.10 29.63
N PHE A 43 -10.01 -11.70 28.43
CA PHE A 43 -10.47 -13.08 28.26
C PHE A 43 -9.54 -14.08 28.99
N LEU A 44 -8.22 -13.98 28.78
CA LEU A 44 -7.25 -14.87 29.43
C LEU A 44 -7.27 -14.73 30.95
N GLU A 45 -7.42 -13.51 31.47
CA GLU A 45 -7.51 -13.26 32.91
C GLU A 45 -8.80 -13.81 33.48
N LYS A 46 -9.94 -13.54 32.87
CA LYS A 46 -11.27 -14.04 33.28
C LYS A 46 -11.31 -15.56 33.33
N GLU A 47 -10.76 -16.22 32.33
CA GLU A 47 -10.73 -17.67 32.23
C GLU A 47 -9.54 -18.30 33.01
N LYS A 48 -8.72 -17.48 33.68
CA LYS A 48 -7.51 -17.91 34.45
C LYS A 48 -6.50 -18.66 33.58
N LEU A 49 -6.35 -18.21 32.33
CA LEU A 49 -5.50 -18.86 31.32
C LEU A 49 -4.18 -18.13 31.09
N LEU A 50 -3.96 -16.97 31.68
CA LEU A 50 -2.81 -16.11 31.37
C LEU A 50 -1.48 -16.84 31.57
N ASP A 51 -1.30 -17.51 32.74
CA ASP A 51 -0.07 -18.24 33.03
C ASP A 51 0.15 -19.42 32.09
N SER A 52 -0.92 -20.14 31.75
CA SER A 52 -0.90 -21.23 30.77
C SER A 52 -0.52 -20.74 29.39
N PHE A 53 -1.09 -19.62 28.98
CA PHE A 53 -0.82 -18.98 27.68
C PHE A 53 0.65 -18.57 27.57
N VAL A 54 1.17 -17.87 28.57
CA VAL A 54 2.58 -17.45 28.62
C VAL A 54 3.52 -18.67 28.62
N SER A 55 3.20 -19.69 29.43
CA SER A 55 3.98 -20.93 29.49
C SER A 55 4.01 -21.67 28.14
N GLU A 56 2.88 -21.76 27.45
CA GLU A 56 2.80 -22.41 26.13
C GLU A 56 3.57 -21.63 25.06
N ILE A 57 3.54 -20.29 25.08
CA ILE A 57 4.37 -19.46 24.19
C ILE A 57 5.84 -19.75 24.45
N HIS A 58 6.29 -19.77 25.71
CA HIS A 58 7.68 -20.05 26.03
C HIS A 58 8.13 -21.46 25.62
N LYS A 59 7.26 -22.47 25.81
CA LYS A 59 7.58 -23.86 25.46
C LYS A 59 7.64 -24.09 23.95
N LYS A 60 6.69 -23.52 23.20
CA LYS A 60 6.52 -23.79 21.78
C LYS A 60 7.16 -22.75 20.87
N PHE A 61 7.50 -21.59 21.40
CA PHE A 61 8.09 -20.44 20.73
C PHE A 61 7.69 -20.29 19.24
N MET A 62 8.51 -20.77 18.30
CA MET A 62 8.22 -20.69 16.86
C MET A 62 7.06 -21.58 16.39
N HIS A 63 6.63 -22.55 17.17
CA HIS A 63 5.55 -23.48 16.84
C HIS A 63 4.26 -23.20 17.62
N PHE A 64 4.20 -22.10 18.38
CA PHE A 64 3.00 -21.70 19.10
C PHE A 64 1.89 -21.29 18.10
N SER A 65 0.66 -21.75 18.37
CA SER A 65 -0.53 -21.39 17.62
C SER A 65 -1.68 -21.11 18.59
N ILE A 66 -2.30 -19.93 18.44
CA ILE A 66 -3.48 -19.57 19.25
C ILE A 66 -4.63 -20.54 18.98
N TYR A 67 -4.78 -20.99 17.73
CA TYR A 67 -5.77 -22.00 17.37
C TYR A 67 -5.59 -23.30 18.17
N ASP A 68 -4.35 -23.82 18.25
CA ASP A 68 -4.07 -25.04 19.00
C ASP A 68 -4.25 -24.81 20.52
N PHE A 69 -3.91 -23.62 21.02
CA PHE A 69 -4.16 -23.23 22.41
C PHE A 69 -5.65 -23.21 22.73
N LEU A 70 -6.48 -22.58 21.92
CA LEU A 70 -7.95 -22.56 22.08
C LEU A 70 -8.56 -23.96 21.98
N ASN A 71 -8.06 -24.80 21.09
CA ASN A 71 -8.52 -26.17 20.94
C ASN A 71 -8.20 -27.02 22.18
N ALA A 72 -7.01 -26.85 22.76
CA ALA A 72 -6.62 -27.52 24.02
C ALA A 72 -7.46 -27.02 25.21
N TYR A 73 -7.68 -25.70 25.31
CA TYR A 73 -8.55 -25.11 26.33
C TYR A 73 -9.96 -25.68 26.29
N ARG A 74 -10.57 -25.75 25.12
CA ARG A 74 -11.89 -26.35 24.91
C ARG A 74 -11.92 -27.79 25.40
N GLY A 75 -10.92 -28.60 25.03
CA GLY A 75 -10.84 -30.01 25.43
C GLY A 75 -10.81 -30.21 26.95
N ASN A 76 -10.23 -29.26 27.67
CA ASN A 76 -10.09 -29.35 29.15
C ASN A 76 -11.30 -28.78 29.91
N ASN A 77 -11.95 -27.74 29.38
CA ASN A 77 -12.93 -26.95 30.13
C ASN A 77 -14.38 -26.98 29.58
N CYS A 78 -14.54 -27.29 28.28
CA CYS A 78 -15.82 -27.23 27.58
C CYS A 78 -16.00 -28.42 26.63
N GLN A 79 -16.05 -29.66 27.17
CA GLN A 79 -16.11 -30.89 26.36
C GLN A 79 -17.33 -30.98 25.42
N SER A 80 -18.41 -30.23 25.71
CA SER A 80 -19.64 -30.20 24.90
C SER A 80 -19.65 -29.16 23.80
N GLU A 81 -18.72 -28.17 23.82
CA GLU A 81 -18.68 -27.07 22.87
C GLU A 81 -17.71 -27.35 21.71
N SER A 82 -18.15 -27.15 20.48
CA SER A 82 -17.24 -27.25 19.33
C SER A 82 -16.27 -26.07 19.29
N LEU A 83 -15.06 -26.25 18.74
CA LEU A 83 -14.12 -25.13 18.55
C LEU A 83 -14.73 -24.01 17.71
N LYS A 84 -15.58 -24.36 16.77
CA LYS A 84 -16.29 -23.39 15.92
C LYS A 84 -17.27 -22.53 16.73
N GLU A 85 -17.96 -23.10 17.71
CA GLU A 85 -18.84 -22.35 18.62
C GLU A 85 -18.05 -21.42 19.52
N LEU A 86 -16.92 -21.89 20.08
CA LEU A 86 -16.03 -21.06 20.86
C LEU A 86 -15.49 -19.89 20.01
N MET A 87 -15.01 -20.14 18.79
CA MET A 87 -14.54 -19.10 17.88
C MET A 87 -15.64 -18.08 17.60
N LYS A 88 -16.88 -18.53 17.34
CA LYS A 88 -18.01 -17.63 17.13
C LYS A 88 -18.27 -16.75 18.36
N LYS A 89 -18.26 -17.29 19.57
CA LYS A 89 -18.41 -16.51 20.82
C LYS A 89 -17.30 -15.45 20.97
N LEU A 90 -16.07 -15.81 20.64
CA LEU A 90 -14.94 -14.87 20.69
C LEU A 90 -15.07 -13.74 19.66
N VAL A 91 -15.64 -14.03 18.47
CA VAL A 91 -15.96 -13.01 17.46
C VAL A 91 -17.12 -12.12 17.96
N ASP A 92 -18.21 -12.71 18.46
CA ASP A 92 -19.39 -11.97 18.95
C ASP A 92 -19.04 -11.05 20.13
N SER A 93 -18.10 -11.45 20.98
CA SER A 93 -17.58 -10.63 22.10
C SER A 93 -16.51 -9.61 21.67
N GLY A 94 -16.07 -9.66 20.40
CA GLY A 94 -15.03 -8.80 19.87
C GLY A 94 -13.62 -9.08 20.37
N VAL A 95 -13.38 -10.25 20.97
CA VAL A 95 -12.04 -10.76 21.30
C VAL A 95 -11.28 -11.11 20.02
N LEU A 96 -12.00 -11.69 19.06
CA LEU A 96 -11.50 -11.92 17.70
C LEU A 96 -12.22 -10.99 16.70
N SER A 97 -11.54 -10.60 15.65
CA SER A 97 -12.14 -9.91 14.51
C SER A 97 -13.12 -10.85 13.76
N LYS A 98 -13.93 -10.27 12.87
CA LYS A 98 -14.57 -11.06 11.83
C LYS A 98 -13.48 -11.75 10.99
N PRO A 99 -13.73 -12.98 10.47
CA PRO A 99 -12.74 -13.69 9.69
C PRO A 99 -12.46 -13.00 8.35
N GLU A 100 -11.19 -12.90 8.04
CA GLU A 100 -10.71 -12.49 6.73
C GLU A 100 -10.26 -13.72 5.95
N THR A 101 -10.57 -13.79 4.66
CA THR A 101 -10.24 -14.95 3.83
C THR A 101 -8.85 -14.77 3.23
N ALA A 102 -8.04 -15.83 3.29
CA ALA A 102 -6.75 -15.89 2.61
C ALA A 102 -6.72 -17.08 1.64
N ASP A 103 -6.35 -16.83 0.38
CA ASP A 103 -6.10 -17.88 -0.59
C ASP A 103 -4.69 -18.45 -0.34
N VAL A 104 -4.62 -19.48 0.50
CA VAL A 104 -3.38 -20.19 0.83
C VAL A 104 -3.39 -21.54 0.14
N PRO A 105 -2.33 -21.92 -0.59
CA PRO A 105 -2.24 -23.27 -1.14
C PRO A 105 -2.33 -24.31 -0.02
N TYR A 106 -3.21 -25.30 -0.19
CA TYR A 106 -3.28 -26.41 0.75
C TYR A 106 -1.94 -27.15 0.79
N SER A 107 -1.32 -27.16 1.95
CA SER A 107 -0.16 -27.98 2.27
C SER A 107 -0.38 -28.61 3.63
N LYS A 108 -0.04 -29.89 3.80
CA LYS A 108 -0.08 -30.53 5.13
C LYS A 108 0.73 -29.78 6.19
N ASN A 109 1.64 -28.92 5.74
CA ASN A 109 2.49 -28.03 6.58
C ASN A 109 2.05 -26.57 6.52
N SER A 110 0.88 -26.24 5.97
CA SER A 110 0.44 -24.85 5.74
C SER A 110 0.24 -24.03 7.02
N ARG A 111 0.07 -24.67 8.17
CA ARG A 111 0.10 -23.97 9.48
C ARG A 111 1.38 -23.19 9.74
N ASN A 112 2.45 -23.48 9.03
CA ASN A 112 3.73 -22.77 9.06
C ASN A 112 3.94 -21.81 7.90
N ALA A 113 3.02 -21.73 6.95
CA ALA A 113 3.20 -20.99 5.68
C ALA A 113 2.89 -19.49 5.79
N LEU A 114 2.10 -19.06 6.75
CA LEU A 114 1.82 -17.65 7.00
C LEU A 114 2.94 -17.06 7.86
N ASN A 115 3.73 -16.21 7.24
CA ASN A 115 4.69 -15.32 7.89
C ASN A 115 3.96 -14.09 8.44
N ASP A 116 4.71 -13.06 8.84
CA ASP A 116 4.15 -11.80 9.29
C ASP A 116 3.15 -11.23 8.27
N ILE A 117 1.98 -10.85 8.76
CA ILE A 117 0.95 -10.19 7.97
C ILE A 117 1.07 -8.68 8.15
N HIS A 118 1.26 -7.96 7.06
CA HIS A 118 1.16 -6.50 7.09
C HIS A 118 -0.31 -6.08 7.14
N THR A 119 -0.72 -5.49 8.26
CA THR A 119 -2.11 -5.09 8.47
C THR A 119 -2.48 -3.80 7.76
N PHE A 120 -3.77 -3.65 7.50
CA PHE A 120 -4.38 -2.41 7.07
C PHE A 120 -4.56 -1.44 8.23
N ILE A 121 -4.68 -0.14 7.95
CA ILE A 121 -5.04 0.84 8.98
C ILE A 121 -6.51 0.70 9.33
N LYS A 122 -6.81 0.73 10.64
CA LYS A 122 -8.17 0.58 11.16
C LYS A 122 -8.50 1.72 12.12
N ASP A 123 -9.77 2.06 12.17
CA ASP A 123 -10.32 2.99 13.16
C ASP A 123 -10.42 2.34 14.55
N SER A 124 -10.97 3.08 15.53
CA SER A 124 -11.18 2.59 16.88
C SER A 124 -12.16 1.41 17.00
N GLU A 125 -13.00 1.21 15.98
CA GLU A 125 -13.95 0.10 15.89
C GLU A 125 -13.37 -1.12 15.13
N GLY A 126 -12.11 -1.03 14.70
CA GLY A 126 -11.44 -2.08 13.94
C GLY A 126 -11.81 -2.14 12.47
N ARG A 127 -12.47 -1.11 11.92
CA ARG A 127 -12.86 -1.04 10.50
C ARG A 127 -11.75 -0.40 9.68
N MET A 128 -11.46 -0.96 8.53
CA MET A 128 -10.45 -0.43 7.61
C MET A 128 -10.91 0.92 7.02
N TYR A 129 -10.00 1.86 6.90
CA TYR A 129 -10.22 3.14 6.23
C TYR A 129 -8.95 3.62 5.54
N ILE A 130 -9.07 4.58 4.62
CA ILE A 130 -7.92 5.17 3.95
C ILE A 130 -7.69 6.58 4.51
N PRO A 131 -6.52 6.87 5.13
CA PRO A 131 -6.23 8.22 5.60
C PRO A 131 -6.21 9.24 4.47
N GLY A 132 -6.84 10.40 4.71
CA GLY A 132 -6.82 11.51 3.77
C GLY A 132 -5.42 11.99 3.41
N SER A 133 -4.47 11.88 4.35
CA SER A 133 -3.05 12.16 4.10
C SER A 133 -2.43 11.27 3.03
N SER A 134 -2.90 10.03 2.90
CA SER A 134 -2.42 9.11 1.87
C SER A 134 -2.91 9.50 0.49
N LEU A 135 -4.20 9.82 0.37
CA LEU A 135 -4.78 10.32 -0.87
C LEU A 135 -4.19 11.68 -1.26
N LYS A 136 -4.02 12.59 -0.29
CA LYS A 136 -3.34 13.87 -0.51
C LYS A 136 -1.90 13.69 -0.99
N GLY A 137 -1.20 12.66 -0.49
CA GLY A 137 0.14 12.29 -0.93
C GLY A 137 0.17 11.83 -2.39
N ALA A 138 -0.83 11.07 -2.84
CA ALA A 138 -0.96 10.66 -4.23
C ALA A 138 -1.23 11.87 -5.15
N PHE A 139 -2.17 12.75 -4.78
CA PHE A 139 -2.40 14.01 -5.49
C PHE A 139 -1.12 14.84 -5.61
N ARG A 140 -0.39 14.99 -4.50
CA ARG A 140 0.88 15.73 -4.48
C ARG A 140 1.88 15.19 -5.51
N THR A 141 2.06 13.88 -5.58
CA THR A 141 2.99 13.24 -6.52
C THR A 141 2.53 13.44 -7.96
N ALA A 142 1.25 13.23 -8.23
CA ALA A 142 0.67 13.39 -9.57
C ALA A 142 0.74 14.84 -10.05
N ILE A 143 0.43 15.83 -9.20
CA ILE A 143 0.55 17.25 -9.54
C ILE A 143 2.00 17.60 -9.88
N ILE A 144 2.99 17.16 -9.09
CA ILE A 144 4.40 17.39 -9.39
C ILE A 144 4.76 16.80 -10.75
N ALA A 145 4.37 15.55 -11.01
CA ALA A 145 4.64 14.91 -12.30
C ALA A 145 4.00 15.67 -13.47
N THR A 146 2.75 16.12 -13.32
CA THR A 146 2.04 16.93 -14.33
C THR A 146 2.75 18.26 -14.58
N MET A 147 3.16 18.97 -13.52
CA MET A 147 3.87 20.25 -13.66
C MET A 147 5.24 20.08 -14.34
N ILE A 148 5.97 19.03 -14.01
CA ILE A 148 7.23 18.70 -14.69
C ILE A 148 6.99 18.41 -16.18
N ARG A 149 6.01 17.57 -16.51
CA ARG A 149 5.72 17.18 -17.90
C ARG A 149 5.23 18.36 -18.76
N LYS A 150 4.51 19.33 -18.16
CA LYS A 150 4.10 20.57 -18.82
C LYS A 150 5.28 21.48 -19.20
N ASP A 151 6.26 21.60 -18.33
CA ASP A 151 7.45 22.44 -18.57
C ASP A 151 8.70 21.84 -17.93
N ARG A 152 9.25 20.79 -18.56
CA ARG A 152 10.45 20.11 -18.05
C ARG A 152 11.67 21.02 -17.98
N ARG A 153 11.81 21.99 -18.90
CA ARG A 153 12.95 22.91 -18.93
C ARG A 153 13.08 23.71 -17.64
N ARG A 154 11.98 24.07 -17.05
CA ARG A 154 11.94 24.78 -15.77
C ARG A 154 12.64 23.98 -14.65
N TYR A 155 12.56 22.65 -14.68
CA TYR A 155 13.08 21.77 -13.64
C TYR A 155 14.39 21.06 -14.03
N GLU A 156 14.99 21.42 -15.17
CA GLU A 156 16.23 20.81 -15.67
C GLU A 156 17.38 20.92 -14.67
N LYS A 157 17.42 21.99 -13.89
CA LYS A 157 18.40 22.19 -12.82
C LYS A 157 18.32 21.10 -11.75
N CYS A 158 17.11 20.70 -11.35
CA CYS A 158 16.90 19.62 -10.40
C CYS A 158 17.36 18.28 -10.98
N TRP A 159 17.06 18.01 -12.25
CA TRP A 159 17.54 16.81 -12.93
C TRP A 159 19.07 16.76 -12.96
N ASN A 160 19.73 17.82 -13.38
CA ASN A 160 21.19 17.90 -13.43
C ASN A 160 21.85 17.70 -12.06
N GLU A 161 21.24 18.22 -10.97
CA GLU A 161 21.70 17.98 -9.61
C GLU A 161 21.59 16.50 -9.24
N ILE A 162 20.44 15.84 -9.52
CA ILE A 162 20.23 14.40 -9.31
C ILE A 162 21.25 13.56 -10.08
N PHE A 163 21.43 13.85 -11.37
CA PHE A 163 22.37 13.13 -12.23
C PHE A 163 23.82 13.25 -11.74
N ASN A 164 24.23 14.43 -11.28
CA ASN A 164 25.56 14.65 -10.71
C ASN A 164 25.74 13.93 -9.36
N ILE A 165 24.69 13.85 -8.52
CA ILE A 165 24.70 13.07 -7.28
C ILE A 165 24.91 11.59 -7.59
N THR A 166 24.21 11.04 -8.59
CA THR A 166 24.35 9.63 -8.96
C THR A 166 25.74 9.29 -9.49
N LYS A 167 26.43 10.22 -10.17
CA LYS A 167 27.82 10.02 -10.61
C LYS A 167 28.80 9.90 -9.44
N ARG A 168 28.55 10.61 -8.33
CA ARG A 168 29.40 10.59 -7.13
C ARG A 168 29.20 9.35 -6.26
N ASN A 169 28.10 8.62 -6.48
CA ASN A 169 27.75 7.35 -5.82
C ASN A 169 27.87 7.35 -4.28
N TYR A 170 27.36 8.42 -3.63
CA TYR A 170 27.47 8.59 -2.18
C TYR A 170 26.14 9.05 -1.57
N HIS A 171 25.57 8.23 -0.66
CA HIS A 171 24.30 8.48 0.02
C HIS A 171 23.17 8.93 -0.93
N LEU A 172 22.98 8.21 -2.03
CA LEU A 172 22.09 8.59 -3.13
C LEU A 172 20.67 8.87 -2.64
N LYS A 173 20.08 7.97 -1.84
CA LYS A 173 18.72 8.14 -1.33
C LYS A 173 18.52 9.46 -0.59
N ARG A 174 19.45 9.81 0.30
CA ARG A 174 19.37 11.05 1.10
C ARG A 174 19.57 12.29 0.23
N ASN A 175 20.58 12.27 -0.61
CA ASN A 175 20.95 13.44 -1.41
C ASN A 175 19.92 13.72 -2.51
N ILE A 176 19.43 12.67 -3.19
CA ILE A 176 18.34 12.81 -4.16
C ILE A 176 17.04 13.25 -3.46
N GLY A 177 16.74 12.70 -2.28
CA GLY A 177 15.60 13.13 -1.47
C GLY A 177 15.63 14.64 -1.19
N ASN A 178 16.79 15.20 -0.82
CA ASN A 178 16.95 16.63 -0.59
C ASN A 178 16.68 17.47 -1.86
N VAL A 179 17.02 16.95 -3.05
CA VAL A 179 16.73 17.64 -4.33
C VAL A 179 15.23 17.58 -4.63
N LEU A 180 14.59 16.43 -4.40
CA LEU A 180 13.16 16.27 -4.57
C LEU A 180 12.35 17.14 -3.60
N ASP A 181 12.83 17.33 -2.37
CA ASP A 181 12.25 18.27 -1.41
C ASP A 181 12.34 19.74 -1.89
N LYS A 182 13.45 20.11 -2.55
CA LYS A 182 13.57 21.43 -3.19
C LYS A 182 12.64 21.58 -4.37
N LEU A 183 12.54 20.55 -5.20
CA LEU A 183 11.61 20.50 -6.34
C LEU A 183 10.16 20.66 -5.87
N GLU A 184 9.75 19.94 -4.83
CA GLU A 184 8.43 20.07 -4.25
C GLU A 184 8.13 21.50 -3.78
N LYS A 185 9.08 22.12 -3.09
CA LYS A 185 8.97 23.54 -2.70
C LYS A 185 8.88 24.46 -3.92
N GLU A 186 9.59 24.17 -4.97
CA GLU A 186 9.55 24.96 -6.19
C GLU A 186 8.18 24.87 -6.89
N VAL A 187 7.56 23.68 -6.88
CA VAL A 187 6.25 23.47 -7.47
C VAL A 187 5.14 24.12 -6.63
N PHE A 188 5.15 23.88 -5.31
CA PHE A 188 3.99 24.25 -4.47
C PHE A 188 4.11 25.60 -3.75
N ILE A 189 5.30 26.18 -3.67
CA ILE A 189 5.49 27.43 -2.91
C ILE A 189 5.90 28.53 -3.87
N PRO A 190 5.00 29.49 -4.16
CA PRO A 190 5.34 30.67 -4.96
C PRO A 190 6.50 31.42 -4.28
N GLN A 191 7.35 32.00 -5.09
CA GLN A 191 8.40 32.88 -4.61
C GLN A 191 7.77 34.18 -4.12
N GLY A 192 8.02 34.55 -2.85
CA GLY A 192 7.54 35.80 -2.29
C GLY A 192 8.27 37.01 -2.89
N THR A 193 7.77 38.21 -2.61
CA THR A 193 8.37 39.48 -3.03
C THR A 193 9.78 39.70 -2.44
N ASP A 194 10.09 39.04 -1.33
CA ASP A 194 11.42 39.01 -0.70
C ASP A 194 12.37 37.96 -1.30
N GLY A 195 11.94 37.27 -2.35
CA GLY A 195 12.70 36.20 -3.00
C GLY A 195 12.73 34.89 -2.23
N LYS A 196 12.07 34.78 -1.07
CA LYS A 196 12.04 33.59 -0.22
C LYS A 196 10.77 32.77 -0.45
N ARG A 197 10.86 31.46 -0.27
CA ARG A 197 9.73 30.52 -0.29
C ARG A 197 9.35 30.16 1.14
N ASN A 198 8.14 30.53 1.55
CA ASN A 198 7.60 30.21 2.87
C ASN A 198 6.57 29.09 2.75
N MET A 199 6.71 28.02 3.55
CA MET A 199 5.80 26.87 3.59
C MET A 199 4.34 27.25 3.86
N VAL A 200 4.09 28.34 4.60
CA VAL A 200 2.75 28.88 4.85
C VAL A 200 2.06 29.28 3.54
N ASN A 201 2.81 29.64 2.51
CA ASN A 201 2.29 30.03 1.20
C ASN A 201 2.19 28.86 0.21
N SER A 202 2.23 27.63 0.67
CA SER A 202 2.07 26.47 -0.20
C SER A 202 0.68 26.41 -0.83
N CYS A 203 0.61 26.38 -2.15
CA CYS A 203 -0.65 26.22 -2.90
C CYS A 203 -1.40 24.92 -2.51
N LEU A 204 -0.68 23.90 -2.05
CA LEU A 204 -1.26 22.61 -1.65
C LEU A 204 -2.13 22.73 -0.35
N ARG A 205 -2.07 23.85 0.37
CA ARG A 205 -2.99 24.14 1.46
C ARG A 205 -4.43 24.33 0.98
N GLY A 206 -4.59 24.76 -0.27
CA GLY A 206 -5.89 24.87 -0.93
C GLY A 206 -6.58 23.53 -1.20
N LEU A 207 -5.86 22.40 -1.03
CA LEU A 207 -6.43 21.06 -1.10
C LEU A 207 -6.58 20.48 0.31
N THR A 208 -7.82 20.26 0.75
CA THR A 208 -8.12 19.53 1.98
C THR A 208 -8.68 18.15 1.64
N VAL A 209 -8.21 17.12 2.34
CA VAL A 209 -8.65 15.74 2.13
C VAL A 209 -8.91 15.14 3.50
N GLY A 210 -10.17 14.87 3.81
CA GLY A 210 -10.57 14.14 5.01
C GLY A 210 -10.23 12.67 4.91
N ASP A 211 -10.25 11.94 6.03
CA ASP A 211 -10.15 10.49 6.02
C ASP A 211 -11.38 9.89 5.33
N SER A 212 -11.24 8.71 4.77
CA SER A 212 -12.36 8.03 4.11
C SER A 212 -13.40 7.53 5.11
N THR A 213 -14.60 7.24 4.60
CA THR A 213 -15.51 6.33 5.31
C THR A 213 -14.83 4.98 5.54
N ALA A 214 -15.33 4.22 6.51
CA ALA A 214 -14.87 2.86 6.71
C ALA A 214 -15.25 1.96 5.54
N ALA A 215 -14.41 0.96 5.27
CA ALA A 215 -14.69 -0.14 4.35
C ALA A 215 -15.92 -0.94 4.80
N THR A 216 -16.72 -1.41 3.85
CA THR A 216 -17.96 -2.14 4.13
C THR A 216 -17.79 -3.66 4.03
N LEU A 217 -16.87 -4.10 3.18
CA LEU A 217 -16.58 -5.52 3.00
C LEU A 217 -15.51 -6.02 3.98
N PRO A 218 -15.53 -7.30 4.35
CA PRO A 218 -14.43 -7.91 5.10
C PRO A 218 -13.11 -7.80 4.36
N GLY A 219 -12.03 -7.64 5.10
CA GLY A 219 -10.68 -7.63 4.55
C GLY A 219 -10.29 -8.97 3.91
N LEU A 220 -9.29 -8.89 3.04
CA LEU A 220 -8.66 -10.04 2.40
C LEU A 220 -7.20 -10.11 2.78
N ILE A 221 -6.72 -11.32 3.05
CA ILE A 221 -5.29 -11.57 3.19
C ILE A 221 -4.75 -12.09 1.88
N VAL A 222 -3.89 -11.33 1.24
CA VAL A 222 -3.30 -11.68 -0.06
C VAL A 222 -1.81 -11.93 0.05
N GLN A 223 -1.31 -12.86 -0.74
CA GLN A 223 0.11 -13.09 -0.91
C GLN A 223 0.64 -12.15 -1.99
N LYS A 224 1.75 -11.49 -1.69
CA LYS A 224 2.43 -10.66 -2.69
C LYS A 224 3.08 -11.54 -3.74
N ALA A 225 3.03 -11.08 -4.99
CA ALA A 225 3.77 -11.64 -6.10
C ALA A 225 4.52 -10.54 -6.87
N ASP A 226 5.57 -10.91 -7.53
CA ASP A 226 6.33 -10.06 -8.43
C ASP A 226 6.40 -10.73 -9.80
N LEU A 227 6.26 -9.93 -10.87
CA LEU A 227 6.55 -10.32 -12.23
C LEU A 227 7.80 -9.56 -12.67
N GLY A 228 8.87 -10.27 -12.93
CA GLY A 228 10.12 -9.70 -13.46
C GLY A 228 10.00 -9.37 -14.94
N GLU A 229 10.76 -8.38 -15.41
CA GLU A 229 10.78 -7.91 -16.80
C GLU A 229 11.11 -9.02 -17.81
N THR A 230 11.90 -10.01 -17.39
CA THR A 230 12.31 -11.16 -18.23
C THR A 230 11.56 -12.45 -17.88
N GLU A 231 10.54 -12.37 -17.03
CA GLU A 231 9.79 -13.55 -16.55
C GLU A 231 8.48 -13.71 -17.34
N GLU A 232 8.18 -14.95 -17.72
CA GLU A 232 6.90 -15.26 -18.39
C GLU A 232 5.72 -15.35 -17.40
N ARG A 233 5.99 -15.57 -16.11
CA ARG A 233 4.95 -15.77 -15.08
C ARG A 233 5.32 -15.12 -13.76
N PRO A 234 4.34 -14.57 -13.06
CA PRO A 234 4.57 -14.05 -11.73
C PRO A 234 5.01 -15.14 -10.74
N HIS A 235 5.92 -14.80 -9.84
CA HIS A 235 6.30 -15.64 -8.71
C HIS A 235 5.83 -15.03 -7.39
N THR A 236 5.36 -15.88 -6.48
CA THR A 236 4.92 -15.44 -5.16
C THR A 236 6.10 -15.30 -4.21
N ILE A 237 6.04 -14.30 -3.36
CA ILE A 237 7.00 -14.11 -2.26
C ILE A 237 6.32 -14.32 -0.91
N SER A 238 7.09 -14.74 0.09
CA SER A 238 6.59 -14.99 1.46
C SER A 238 6.28 -13.69 2.20
N LEU A 239 5.38 -12.88 1.64
CA LEU A 239 4.93 -11.63 2.24
C LEU A 239 3.42 -11.53 2.09
N TRP A 240 2.74 -11.46 3.23
CA TRP A 240 1.29 -11.42 3.31
C TRP A 240 0.80 -10.04 3.70
N ARG A 241 -0.36 -9.66 3.17
CA ARG A 241 -0.95 -8.35 3.38
C ARG A 241 -2.44 -8.41 3.56
N GLU A 242 -2.93 -7.70 4.57
CA GLU A 242 -4.34 -7.40 4.74
C GLU A 242 -4.72 -6.25 3.80
N CYS A 243 -5.82 -6.43 3.08
CA CYS A 243 -6.25 -5.53 2.02
C CYS A 243 -7.75 -5.30 2.08
N MET A 244 -8.20 -4.17 1.57
CA MET A 244 -9.60 -3.98 1.24
C MET A 244 -9.99 -4.92 0.11
N ALA A 245 -11.20 -5.47 0.18
CA ALA A 245 -11.71 -6.33 -0.88
C ALA A 245 -11.90 -5.54 -2.19
N PRO A 246 -11.57 -6.12 -3.36
CA PRO A 246 -11.93 -5.53 -4.63
C PRO A 246 -13.45 -5.36 -4.75
N GLY A 247 -13.87 -4.22 -5.29
CA GLY A 247 -15.28 -3.83 -5.36
C GLY A 247 -15.78 -3.10 -4.12
N ASP A 248 -14.99 -3.01 -3.04
CA ASP A 248 -15.35 -2.17 -1.89
C ASP A 248 -15.15 -0.69 -2.23
N THR A 249 -16.05 0.15 -1.74
CA THR A 249 -16.07 1.59 -2.02
C THR A 249 -15.94 2.39 -0.75
N VAL A 250 -15.08 3.39 -0.76
CA VAL A 250 -14.94 4.35 0.34
C VAL A 250 -15.08 5.77 -0.17
N THR A 251 -15.67 6.64 0.65
CA THR A 251 -15.96 8.03 0.29
C THR A 251 -15.05 8.98 1.04
N PHE A 252 -14.49 9.96 0.33
CA PHE A 252 -13.70 11.04 0.91
C PHE A 252 -14.43 12.38 0.76
N LYS A 253 -14.25 13.25 1.75
CA LYS A 253 -14.58 14.67 1.61
C LYS A 253 -13.35 15.43 1.12
N LEU A 254 -13.52 16.15 0.00
CA LEU A 254 -12.49 17.00 -0.57
C LEU A 254 -12.95 18.47 -0.50
N GLY A 255 -12.03 19.36 -0.15
CA GLY A 255 -12.18 20.80 -0.32
C GLY A 255 -11.07 21.31 -1.24
N ILE A 256 -11.44 22.13 -2.22
CA ILE A 256 -10.51 22.74 -3.18
C ILE A 256 -10.74 24.25 -3.13
N ASP A 257 -9.70 24.98 -2.71
CA ASP A 257 -9.65 26.43 -2.85
C ASP A 257 -9.02 26.75 -4.21
N SER A 258 -9.87 27.18 -5.16
CA SER A 258 -9.45 27.47 -6.53
C SER A 258 -8.48 28.65 -6.63
N VAL A 259 -8.52 29.58 -5.66
CA VAL A 259 -7.62 30.74 -5.63
C VAL A 259 -6.21 30.29 -5.24
N GLU A 260 -6.11 29.49 -4.19
CA GLU A 260 -4.81 28.93 -3.72
C GLU A 260 -4.22 27.97 -4.76
N MET A 261 -5.04 27.14 -5.40
CA MET A 261 -4.61 26.14 -6.38
C MET A 261 -4.37 26.70 -7.79
N LYS A 262 -4.72 27.97 -8.05
CA LYS A 262 -4.62 28.63 -9.37
C LYS A 262 -3.21 28.57 -9.97
N ALA A 263 -2.18 28.73 -9.15
CA ALA A 263 -0.78 28.68 -9.60
C ALA A 263 -0.38 27.30 -10.17
N LEU A 264 -1.13 26.25 -9.83
CA LEU A 264 -0.95 24.89 -10.36
C LEU A 264 -1.82 24.63 -11.59
N GLY A 265 -2.68 25.57 -11.97
CA GLY A 265 -3.66 25.43 -13.05
C GLY A 265 -4.80 24.47 -12.70
N ILE A 266 -5.08 24.29 -11.40
CA ILE A 266 -6.15 23.41 -10.88
C ILE A 266 -7.22 24.30 -10.26
N SER A 267 -8.42 24.30 -10.84
CA SER A 267 -9.54 25.11 -10.38
C SER A 267 -10.65 24.31 -9.70
N ASP A 268 -10.68 23.01 -9.98
CA ASP A 268 -11.76 22.11 -9.58
C ASP A 268 -11.27 20.66 -9.39
N ALA A 269 -12.19 19.81 -9.02
CA ALA A 269 -11.90 18.39 -8.80
C ALA A 269 -11.60 17.63 -10.08
N LYS A 270 -12.14 18.06 -11.23
CA LYS A 270 -11.86 17.42 -12.53
C LYS A 270 -10.39 17.60 -12.92
N GLY A 271 -9.86 18.83 -12.77
CA GLY A 271 -8.45 19.10 -13.00
C GLY A 271 -7.52 18.32 -12.06
N LEU A 272 -7.98 18.09 -10.81
CA LEU A 272 -7.23 17.30 -9.84
C LEU A 272 -7.20 15.81 -10.22
N ILE A 273 -8.35 15.25 -10.63
CA ILE A 273 -8.44 13.84 -11.08
C ILE A 273 -7.64 13.65 -12.36
N GLN A 274 -7.68 14.60 -13.29
CA GLN A 274 -6.89 14.56 -14.52
C GLN A 274 -5.39 14.41 -14.23
N CYS A 275 -4.86 15.08 -13.20
CA CYS A 275 -3.46 14.91 -12.81
C CYS A 275 -3.16 13.47 -12.37
N LEU A 276 -4.09 12.79 -11.69
CA LEU A 276 -3.91 11.38 -11.29
C LEU A 276 -3.92 10.46 -12.51
N GLN A 277 -4.91 10.62 -13.39
CA GLN A 277 -5.04 9.84 -14.63
C GLN A 277 -3.81 10.02 -15.51
N ASP A 278 -3.40 11.26 -15.80
CA ASP A 278 -2.18 11.55 -16.56
C ASP A 278 -0.93 10.90 -15.96
N PHE A 279 -0.87 10.77 -14.63
CA PHE A 279 0.24 10.13 -13.96
C PHE A 279 0.17 8.61 -14.04
N VAL A 280 -1.02 8.01 -13.99
CA VAL A 280 -1.20 6.56 -14.21
C VAL A 280 -0.88 6.20 -15.66
N ASP A 281 -1.38 6.98 -16.63
CA ASP A 281 -1.10 6.77 -18.06
C ASP A 281 0.41 6.81 -18.33
N PHE A 282 1.10 7.78 -17.73
CA PHE A 282 2.56 7.85 -17.84
C PHE A 282 3.26 6.61 -17.26
N GLN A 283 2.74 6.05 -16.16
CA GLN A 283 3.29 4.82 -15.61
C GLN A 283 2.98 3.61 -16.50
N CYS A 284 1.78 3.55 -17.08
CA CYS A 284 1.42 2.51 -18.04
C CYS A 284 2.36 2.54 -19.26
N ASP A 285 2.66 3.72 -19.81
CA ASP A 285 3.60 3.87 -20.92
C ASP A 285 5.01 3.34 -20.59
N LEU A 286 5.50 3.61 -19.37
CA LEU A 286 6.78 3.10 -18.90
C LEU A 286 6.77 1.58 -18.76
N LEU A 287 5.70 1.03 -18.17
CA LEU A 287 5.56 -0.40 -17.92
C LEU A 287 5.31 -1.17 -19.21
N TRP A 288 4.61 -0.58 -20.18
CA TRP A 288 4.40 -1.19 -21.49
C TRP A 288 5.72 -1.51 -22.20
N GLN A 289 6.71 -0.64 -22.10
CA GLN A 289 8.02 -0.87 -22.72
C GLN A 289 8.73 -2.09 -22.14
N SER A 290 8.43 -2.44 -20.88
CA SER A 290 9.07 -3.54 -20.17
C SER A 290 8.28 -4.84 -20.20
N PHE A 291 6.94 -4.75 -20.10
CA PHE A 291 6.07 -5.91 -19.91
C PHE A 291 5.14 -6.17 -21.11
N GLY A 292 5.10 -5.25 -22.09
CA GLY A 292 4.22 -5.37 -23.25
C GLY A 292 2.73 -5.28 -22.90
N ASP A 293 1.90 -5.84 -23.80
CA ASP A 293 0.43 -5.82 -23.69
C ASP A 293 -0.07 -7.01 -22.84
N THR A 294 0.25 -6.99 -21.54
CA THR A 294 -0.26 -7.99 -20.61
C THR A 294 -1.62 -7.57 -20.05
N ASN A 295 -2.41 -8.55 -19.56
CA ASN A 295 -3.69 -8.27 -18.93
C ASN A 295 -3.56 -7.27 -17.77
N GLU A 296 -2.47 -7.37 -17.01
CA GLU A 296 -2.18 -6.50 -15.87
C GLU A 296 -1.98 -5.05 -16.31
N ILE A 297 -1.30 -4.82 -17.42
CA ILE A 297 -1.10 -3.47 -17.98
C ILE A 297 -2.40 -2.93 -18.57
N GLN A 298 -3.19 -3.75 -19.27
CA GLN A 298 -4.51 -3.36 -19.76
C GLN A 298 -5.46 -2.98 -18.61
N GLU A 299 -5.48 -3.73 -17.52
CA GLU A 299 -6.26 -3.37 -16.32
C GLU A 299 -5.81 -2.03 -15.72
N MET A 300 -4.50 -1.74 -15.73
CA MET A 300 -3.98 -0.46 -15.23
C MET A 300 -4.45 0.73 -16.08
N GLN A 301 -4.62 0.59 -17.39
CA GLN A 301 -5.13 1.66 -18.27
C GLN A 301 -6.56 2.10 -17.93
N HIS A 302 -7.33 1.24 -17.25
CA HIS A 302 -8.67 1.56 -16.75
C HIS A 302 -8.68 2.07 -15.30
N THR A 303 -7.53 2.41 -14.77
CA THR A 303 -7.31 2.83 -13.37
C THR A 303 -7.07 4.34 -13.32
N ASP A 304 -7.68 5.03 -12.37
CA ASP A 304 -7.49 6.48 -12.21
C ASP A 304 -6.36 6.81 -11.23
N LEU A 305 -5.99 5.85 -10.37
CA LEU A 305 -5.05 6.06 -9.28
C LEU A 305 -4.42 4.74 -8.82
N LEU A 306 -3.11 4.73 -8.57
CA LEU A 306 -2.42 3.67 -7.84
C LEU A 306 -2.14 4.11 -6.41
N LEU A 307 -2.80 3.49 -5.43
CA LEU A 307 -2.73 3.89 -4.02
C LEU A 307 -2.20 2.76 -3.15
N GLY A 308 -1.43 3.11 -2.13
CA GLY A 308 -1.01 2.20 -1.07
C GLY A 308 0.43 1.72 -1.12
N GLY A 309 0.82 1.01 -0.04
CA GLY A 309 2.20 0.57 0.18
C GLY A 309 2.70 -0.49 -0.79
N GLY A 310 1.78 -1.23 -1.41
CA GLY A 310 2.07 -2.31 -2.34
C GLY A 310 2.21 -1.89 -3.79
N SER A 311 1.79 -0.69 -4.17
CA SER A 311 1.75 -0.20 -5.56
C SER A 311 3.13 0.02 -6.22
N GLY A 312 4.22 -0.21 -5.48
CA GLY A 312 5.57 -0.13 -6.01
C GLY A 312 6.20 1.26 -5.98
N PHE A 313 7.43 1.34 -6.50
CA PHE A 313 8.23 2.56 -6.52
C PHE A 313 7.70 3.56 -7.56
N LEU A 314 7.30 3.08 -8.74
CA LEU A 314 6.87 3.93 -9.85
C LEU A 314 5.68 4.82 -9.49
N SER A 315 4.71 4.31 -8.73
CA SER A 315 3.54 5.07 -8.29
C SER A 315 3.85 6.19 -7.27
N LYS A 316 5.12 6.31 -6.83
CA LYS A 316 5.55 7.24 -5.77
C LYS A 316 6.75 8.09 -6.15
N THR A 317 7.25 7.95 -7.38
CA THR A 317 8.42 8.68 -7.85
C THR A 317 8.08 9.60 -9.02
N VAL A 318 8.75 10.74 -9.07
CA VAL A 318 8.71 11.65 -10.22
C VAL A 318 10.02 11.65 -11.01
N ILE A 319 10.95 10.75 -10.70
CA ILE A 319 12.28 10.71 -11.32
C ILE A 319 12.17 10.49 -12.83
N TYR A 320 11.34 9.56 -13.27
CA TYR A 320 11.14 9.30 -14.68
C TYR A 320 10.46 10.46 -15.42
N ALA A 321 9.55 11.18 -14.76
CA ALA A 321 8.94 12.39 -15.33
C ALA A 321 9.96 13.54 -15.48
N LEU A 322 10.90 13.62 -14.52
CA LEU A 322 11.94 14.66 -14.50
C LEU A 322 13.09 14.39 -15.49
N ALA A 323 13.36 13.11 -15.77
CA ALA A 323 14.42 12.68 -16.68
C ALA A 323 14.19 13.19 -18.11
N PRO A 324 15.27 13.54 -18.87
CA PRO A 324 15.13 13.94 -20.27
C PRO A 324 14.59 12.85 -21.17
N ASP A 325 14.88 11.61 -20.85
CA ASP A 325 14.45 10.38 -21.52
C ASP A 325 14.37 9.22 -20.53
N VAL A 326 13.74 8.14 -20.94
CA VAL A 326 13.52 6.95 -20.09
C VAL A 326 14.84 6.32 -19.66
N GLN A 327 15.84 6.25 -20.57
CA GLN A 327 17.13 5.63 -20.28
C GLN A 327 17.90 6.38 -19.18
N SER A 328 17.91 7.71 -19.23
CA SER A 328 18.52 8.54 -18.21
C SER A 328 17.84 8.34 -16.83
N GLY A 329 16.51 8.23 -16.82
CA GLY A 329 15.73 7.91 -15.62
C GLY A 329 16.06 6.52 -15.07
N LEU A 330 16.12 5.54 -15.96
CA LEU A 330 16.51 4.15 -15.64
C LEU A 330 17.87 4.10 -14.98
N ASP A 331 18.89 4.76 -15.53
CA ASP A 331 20.27 4.76 -15.02
C ASP A 331 20.35 5.34 -13.59
N VAL A 332 19.59 6.40 -13.33
CA VAL A 332 19.50 7.00 -11.98
C VAL A 332 18.85 6.04 -11.02
N VAL A 333 17.69 5.47 -11.38
CA VAL A 333 16.93 4.56 -10.50
C VAL A 333 17.69 3.27 -10.26
N LYS A 334 18.34 2.68 -11.27
CA LYS A 334 19.21 1.49 -11.09
C LYS A 334 20.28 1.72 -10.02
N ARG A 335 20.97 2.85 -10.06
CA ARG A 335 22.00 3.20 -9.07
C ARG A 335 21.41 3.39 -7.67
N MET A 336 20.23 4.03 -7.57
CA MET A 336 19.54 4.17 -6.28
C MET A 336 19.15 2.80 -5.70
N MET A 337 18.65 1.89 -6.55
CA MET A 337 18.26 0.56 -6.14
C MET A 337 19.46 -0.30 -5.74
N ALA A 338 20.57 -0.23 -6.48
CA ALA A 338 21.81 -0.94 -6.15
C ALA A 338 22.39 -0.50 -4.80
N GLU A 339 22.34 0.80 -4.45
CA GLU A 339 22.76 1.28 -3.12
C GLU A 339 21.84 0.75 -2.01
N GLN A 340 20.52 0.74 -2.26
CA GLN A 340 19.53 0.41 -1.23
C GLN A 340 19.39 -1.10 -1.01
N PHE A 341 19.51 -1.90 -2.07
CA PHE A 341 19.26 -3.34 -2.06
C PHE A 341 20.49 -4.11 -2.56
N LYS A 342 21.43 -4.36 -1.65
CA LYS A 342 22.70 -5.05 -1.96
C LYS A 342 22.54 -6.50 -2.42
N ARG A 343 21.36 -7.10 -2.27
CA ARG A 343 21.07 -8.51 -2.55
C ARG A 343 19.76 -8.63 -3.32
N GLY A 344 19.59 -8.11 -4.46
CA GLY A 344 18.26 -8.19 -5.07
C GLY A 344 18.21 -7.98 -6.56
N HIS A 345 19.36 -7.86 -7.22
CA HIS A 345 19.47 -7.71 -8.69
C HIS A 345 18.54 -6.59 -9.25
N HIS A 346 18.17 -5.60 -8.43
CA HIS A 346 17.30 -4.50 -8.82
C HIS A 346 17.93 -3.53 -9.84
N ASP A 347 19.24 -3.68 -10.07
CA ASP A 347 20.05 -2.98 -11.06
C ASP A 347 20.05 -3.68 -12.45
N GLN A 348 19.44 -4.85 -12.57
CA GLN A 348 19.46 -5.67 -13.81
C GLN A 348 18.30 -5.37 -14.77
N GLY A 349 17.35 -4.51 -14.43
CA GLY A 349 16.28 -4.12 -15.35
C GLY A 349 16.83 -3.60 -16.67
N GLU A 350 16.30 -4.05 -17.81
CA GLU A 350 16.75 -3.61 -19.14
C GLU A 350 16.05 -2.33 -19.57
N HIS A 351 14.74 -2.21 -19.29
CA HIS A 351 13.91 -1.10 -19.73
C HIS A 351 13.34 -0.29 -18.56
N ILE A 352 13.22 -0.90 -17.37
CA ILE A 352 12.70 -0.21 -16.18
C ILE A 352 13.42 -0.65 -14.89
N SER A 353 13.45 0.24 -13.89
CA SER A 353 13.93 -0.08 -12.54
C SER A 353 13.00 0.58 -11.50
N PRO A 354 12.58 -0.12 -10.43
CA PRO A 354 12.76 -1.57 -10.20
C PRO A 354 12.11 -2.42 -11.30
N HIS A 355 12.76 -3.50 -11.70
CA HIS A 355 12.42 -4.33 -12.85
C HIS A 355 11.26 -5.32 -12.60
N THR A 356 10.41 -5.06 -11.61
CA THR A 356 9.31 -5.95 -11.23
C THR A 356 7.99 -5.22 -11.13
N LEU A 357 6.96 -5.76 -11.80
CA LEU A 357 5.58 -5.36 -11.58
C LEU A 357 5.06 -5.96 -10.27
N LYS A 358 4.40 -5.15 -9.45
CA LYS A 358 3.95 -5.54 -8.11
C LYS A 358 2.52 -6.07 -8.16
N LEU A 359 2.36 -7.33 -7.84
CA LEU A 359 1.13 -8.08 -7.96
C LEU A 359 0.69 -8.65 -6.60
N ALA A 360 -0.60 -8.95 -6.52
CA ALA A 360 -1.22 -9.77 -5.48
C ALA A 360 -1.78 -11.04 -6.09
N LYS A 361 -1.50 -12.17 -5.47
CA LYS A 361 -2.09 -13.45 -5.87
C LYS A 361 -3.52 -13.55 -5.35
N ARG A 362 -4.47 -13.91 -6.24
CA ARG A 362 -5.86 -14.20 -5.90
C ARG A 362 -6.29 -15.52 -6.55
N GLY A 363 -6.38 -16.58 -5.77
CA GLY A 363 -6.64 -17.90 -6.31
C GLY A 363 -5.60 -18.29 -7.36
N ASN A 364 -6.04 -18.45 -8.61
CA ASN A 364 -5.18 -18.77 -9.76
C ASN A 364 -4.82 -17.53 -10.62
N SER A 365 -5.27 -16.34 -10.24
CA SER A 365 -4.99 -15.09 -10.96
C SER A 365 -4.07 -14.17 -10.16
N TYR A 366 -3.58 -13.15 -10.85
CA TYR A 366 -2.77 -12.10 -10.26
C TYR A 366 -3.40 -10.74 -10.61
N GLN A 367 -3.29 -9.77 -9.70
CA GLN A 367 -3.81 -8.43 -9.90
C GLN A 367 -2.77 -7.39 -9.51
N VAL A 368 -2.70 -6.30 -10.24
CA VAL A 368 -1.81 -5.18 -9.89
C VAL A 368 -2.25 -4.57 -8.56
N MET A 369 -1.27 -4.29 -7.72
CA MET A 369 -1.52 -3.75 -6.38
C MET A 369 -1.84 -2.26 -6.43
N GLY A 370 -2.91 -1.87 -5.76
CA GLY A 370 -3.24 -0.47 -5.49
C GLY A 370 -4.14 0.20 -6.53
N MET A 371 -4.64 -0.51 -7.53
CA MET A 371 -5.54 0.04 -8.52
C MET A 371 -6.84 0.58 -7.91
N CYS A 372 -7.18 1.82 -8.22
CA CYS A 372 -8.39 2.48 -7.77
C CYS A 372 -9.08 3.22 -8.91
N LYS A 373 -10.42 3.17 -8.90
CA LYS A 373 -11.29 3.98 -9.76
C LYS A 373 -11.86 5.13 -8.94
N LEU A 374 -12.04 6.29 -9.56
CA LEU A 374 -12.56 7.49 -8.91
C LEU A 374 -13.92 7.85 -9.47
N GLU A 375 -14.88 8.10 -8.60
CA GLU A 375 -16.18 8.65 -8.96
C GLU A 375 -16.43 9.93 -8.18
N MET A 376 -16.96 10.94 -8.86
CA MET A 376 -17.30 12.23 -8.27
C MET A 376 -18.79 12.28 -7.98
N GLU A 377 -19.12 12.56 -6.74
CA GLU A 377 -20.46 13.05 -6.36
C GLU A 377 -20.33 14.55 -6.12
N GLU A 378 -21.05 15.36 -6.87
CA GLU A 378 -21.16 16.80 -6.61
C GLU A 378 -22.20 16.98 -5.49
N GLU A 379 -21.77 17.38 -4.31
CA GLU A 379 -22.70 18.01 -3.36
C GLU A 379 -23.01 19.43 -3.92
N LEU A 380 -24.22 19.62 -4.42
CA LEU A 380 -24.74 20.97 -4.69
C LEU A 380 -24.85 21.68 -3.33
N CYS A 381 -23.90 22.59 -3.04
CA CYS A 381 -24.01 23.57 -1.97
C CYS A 381 -24.96 24.68 -2.33
#